data_14ef5f4b07c1a7dc101f0600343333e5
#
_entry.id   14ef5f4b07c1a7dc101f0600343333e5
#
_cell.length_a   1.000
_cell.length_b   1.000
_cell.length_c   1.000
_cell.angle_alpha   90.00
_cell.angle_beta   90.00
_cell.angle_gamma   90.00
#
_symmetry.space_group_name_H-M   'P 1'
#
loop_
_entity.id
_entity.type
_entity.pdbx_description
1 polymer ?
#
loop_
_entity_poly.entity_id
_entity_poly.type
_entity_poly.pdbx_seq_one_letter_code
_entity_poly.pdbx_strand_id
1 'polypeptide(L)'
;MTTLLRWSLPLLLVSQLLSATAVADTRQIEDAFGNPVTVPSAPQRVITLSELDLDAALALGITPIGTINGRGQAAPPRYLDSQTVAGIKVVGDIDNPNLETLLELEPDLILTGPVKPEQLAILNEIAPTVITFAWAKPWQESLQRTANALNQSAAAEALLARYNARAAEARDRLKAHQGETFSIVRWNPKGPSYMFKDAFASSVIADVGLLRPSYQQDPGHTHSMALSLESLQLLDADWLVIGTLSTSGEAVEALQQAEQTPAFKQLSAIQGRRFGAVDGSLWTSLGGPQAALQVIADIEQLLGKADTQPIRN
;
A
#
# COMPACT_ATOMS: atom_id res chain seq x y z
N MET A 1 -89.51 22.52 -23.77
CA MET A 1 -88.20 23.08 -23.42
C MET A 1 -87.59 22.12 -22.39
N THR A 2 -86.77 21.17 -22.83
CA THR A 2 -86.15 20.14 -22.00
C THR A 2 -84.65 20.32 -22.09
N THR A 3 -84.02 20.77 -20.99
CA THR A 3 -82.57 21.01 -20.82
C THR A 3 -81.90 19.73 -20.43
N LEU A 4 -81.05 19.17 -21.30
CA LEU A 4 -80.16 18.05 -21.02
C LEU A 4 -78.92 18.52 -20.28
N LEU A 5 -78.75 18.07 -19.05
CA LEU A 5 -77.57 18.28 -18.19
C LEU A 5 -76.52 17.22 -18.54
N ARG A 6 -75.39 17.62 -19.16
CA ARG A 6 -74.23 16.78 -19.46
C ARG A 6 -73.31 16.74 -18.22
N TRP A 7 -73.23 15.55 -17.64
CA TRP A 7 -72.21 15.24 -16.62
C TRP A 7 -70.88 14.83 -17.27
N SER A 8 -69.86 15.66 -17.14
CA SER A 8 -68.50 15.32 -17.50
C SER A 8 -67.78 14.68 -16.30
N LEU A 9 -67.49 13.40 -16.38
CA LEU A 9 -66.61 12.71 -15.40
C LEU A 9 -65.15 13.08 -15.69
N PRO A 10 -64.35 13.50 -14.68
CA PRO A 10 -62.92 13.63 -14.86
C PRO A 10 -62.24 12.28 -14.77
N LEU A 11 -61.52 11.89 -15.82
CA LEU A 11 -60.66 10.70 -15.89
C LEU A 11 -59.42 10.95 -15.03
N LEU A 12 -59.35 10.41 -13.81
CA LEU A 12 -58.14 10.40 -12.98
C LEU A 12 -57.13 9.41 -13.58
N LEU A 13 -56.11 9.93 -14.24
CA LEU A 13 -54.95 9.19 -14.68
C LEU A 13 -54.06 8.87 -13.44
N VAL A 14 -54.20 7.68 -12.88
CA VAL A 14 -53.30 7.15 -11.83
C VAL A 14 -51.99 6.74 -12.52
N SER A 15 -51.00 7.63 -12.48
CA SER A 15 -49.65 7.36 -12.91
C SER A 15 -48.99 6.41 -11.87
N GLN A 16 -48.96 5.11 -12.13
CA GLN A 16 -48.18 4.16 -11.36
C GLN A 16 -46.71 4.39 -11.68
N LEU A 17 -45.98 5.02 -10.78
CA LEU A 17 -44.52 5.04 -10.72
C LEU A 17 -44.06 3.60 -10.40
N LEU A 18 -43.75 2.82 -11.41
CA LEU A 18 -42.97 1.59 -11.24
C LEU A 18 -41.57 2.01 -10.78
N SER A 19 -41.33 1.94 -9.47
CA SER A 19 -39.96 1.94 -8.92
C SER A 19 -39.30 0.66 -9.42
N ALA A 20 -38.59 0.75 -10.54
CA ALA A 20 -37.66 -0.27 -10.96
C ALA A 20 -36.57 -0.33 -9.88
N THR A 21 -36.58 -1.36 -9.04
CA THR A 21 -35.40 -1.72 -8.25
C THR A 21 -34.32 -2.05 -9.26
N ALA A 22 -33.39 -1.11 -9.44
CA ALA A 22 -32.17 -1.40 -10.21
C ALA A 22 -31.45 -2.53 -9.50
N VAL A 23 -31.52 -3.73 -10.04
CA VAL A 23 -30.59 -4.81 -9.65
C VAL A 23 -29.22 -4.27 -9.99
N ALA A 24 -28.38 -4.10 -8.97
CA ALA A 24 -27.01 -3.66 -9.19
C ALA A 24 -26.33 -4.66 -10.15
N ASP A 25 -25.85 -4.15 -11.28
CA ASP A 25 -25.13 -4.96 -12.25
C ASP A 25 -23.86 -5.51 -11.58
N THR A 26 -23.65 -6.82 -11.70
CA THR A 26 -22.53 -7.51 -11.04
C THR A 26 -21.69 -8.26 -12.06
N ARG A 27 -20.43 -8.48 -11.73
CA ARG A 27 -19.49 -9.27 -12.54
C ARG A 27 -18.65 -10.18 -11.64
N GLN A 28 -18.13 -11.25 -12.21
CA GLN A 28 -17.27 -12.20 -11.52
C GLN A 28 -15.80 -11.85 -11.81
N ILE A 29 -14.98 -11.85 -10.76
CA ILE A 29 -13.53 -11.68 -10.82
C ILE A 29 -12.84 -12.75 -9.99
N GLU A 30 -11.53 -12.88 -10.11
CA GLU A 30 -10.72 -13.75 -9.24
C GLU A 30 -9.96 -12.94 -8.21
N ASP A 31 -9.89 -13.44 -6.98
CA ASP A 31 -9.05 -12.91 -5.91
C ASP A 31 -7.56 -13.30 -6.10
N ALA A 32 -6.69 -12.92 -5.16
CA ALA A 32 -5.26 -13.22 -5.21
C ALA A 32 -4.92 -14.72 -5.13
N PHE A 33 -5.86 -15.56 -4.77
CA PHE A 33 -5.73 -17.02 -4.67
C PHE A 33 -6.49 -17.77 -5.75
N GLY A 34 -7.09 -17.07 -6.73
CA GLY A 34 -7.88 -17.64 -7.82
C GLY A 34 -9.31 -18.02 -7.44
N ASN A 35 -9.80 -17.57 -6.28
CA ASN A 35 -11.17 -17.81 -5.90
C ASN A 35 -12.11 -16.83 -6.63
N PRO A 36 -13.26 -17.30 -7.17
CA PRO A 36 -14.23 -16.43 -7.82
C PRO A 36 -14.97 -15.56 -6.79
N VAL A 37 -15.07 -14.27 -7.05
CA VAL A 37 -15.81 -13.29 -6.24
C VAL A 37 -16.76 -12.52 -7.14
N THR A 38 -18.04 -12.44 -6.76
CA THR A 38 -19.03 -11.60 -7.45
C THR A 38 -19.01 -10.21 -6.85
N VAL A 39 -18.71 -9.19 -7.66
CA VAL A 39 -18.59 -7.79 -7.24
C VAL A 39 -19.51 -6.88 -8.06
N PRO A 40 -19.91 -5.70 -7.56
CA PRO A 40 -20.60 -4.70 -8.36
C PRO A 40 -19.80 -4.32 -9.61
N SER A 41 -20.46 -4.11 -10.74
CA SER A 41 -19.80 -3.61 -11.96
C SER A 41 -19.29 -2.17 -11.83
N ALA A 42 -19.88 -1.38 -10.91
CA ALA A 42 -19.49 -0.02 -10.60
C ALA A 42 -19.60 0.24 -9.09
N PRO A 43 -18.63 -0.25 -8.28
CA PRO A 43 -18.67 -0.06 -6.84
C PRO A 43 -18.58 1.44 -6.48
N GLN A 44 -19.40 1.88 -5.52
CA GLN A 44 -19.50 3.28 -5.10
C GLN A 44 -19.06 3.49 -3.65
N ARG A 45 -19.18 2.46 -2.82
CA ARG A 45 -18.93 2.53 -1.37
C ARG A 45 -17.84 1.54 -0.98
N VAL A 46 -16.63 1.87 -1.40
CA VAL A 46 -15.45 0.99 -1.25
C VAL A 46 -14.79 1.19 0.10
N ILE A 47 -14.45 0.09 0.77
CA ILE A 47 -13.56 0.08 1.95
C ILE A 47 -12.26 -0.64 1.59
N THR A 48 -11.15 -0.09 2.06
CA THR A 48 -9.81 -0.68 1.91
C THR A 48 -9.25 -1.09 3.27
N LEU A 49 -8.94 -2.38 3.43
CA LEU A 49 -8.39 -2.94 4.66
C LEU A 49 -6.89 -3.23 4.56
N SER A 50 -6.21 -2.57 3.61
CA SER A 50 -4.75 -2.57 3.51
C SER A 50 -4.23 -1.22 3.01
N GLU A 51 -2.99 -0.88 3.38
CA GLU A 51 -2.29 0.32 2.90
C GLU A 51 -2.10 0.27 1.38
N LEU A 52 -1.87 -0.91 0.83
CA LEU A 52 -1.67 -1.14 -0.60
C LEU A 52 -2.96 -0.88 -1.39
N ASP A 53 -4.11 -1.36 -0.89
CA ASP A 53 -5.41 -1.11 -1.52
C ASP A 53 -5.83 0.34 -1.46
N LEU A 54 -5.53 1.02 -0.34
CA LEU A 54 -5.77 2.46 -0.20
C LEU A 54 -4.96 3.26 -1.23
N ASP A 55 -3.66 3.01 -1.30
CA ASP A 55 -2.77 3.67 -2.27
C ASP A 55 -3.25 3.42 -3.70
N ALA A 56 -3.55 2.16 -4.05
CA ALA A 56 -4.03 1.78 -5.37
C ALA A 56 -5.37 2.45 -5.72
N ALA A 57 -6.36 2.44 -4.81
CA ALA A 57 -7.66 3.07 -5.04
C ALA A 57 -7.52 4.57 -5.29
N LEU A 58 -6.74 5.27 -4.45
CA LEU A 58 -6.48 6.71 -4.60
C LEU A 58 -5.75 7.02 -5.91
N ALA A 59 -4.75 6.22 -6.28
CA ALA A 59 -4.03 6.38 -7.55
C ALA A 59 -4.93 6.14 -8.77
N LEU A 60 -5.96 5.31 -8.64
CA LEU A 60 -6.99 5.06 -9.65
C LEU A 60 -8.10 6.12 -9.66
N GLY A 61 -8.03 7.14 -8.79
CA GLY A 61 -9.03 8.21 -8.68
C GLY A 61 -10.28 7.82 -7.88
N ILE A 62 -10.24 6.72 -7.14
CA ILE A 62 -11.33 6.28 -6.27
C ILE A 62 -10.97 6.63 -4.82
N THR A 63 -11.82 7.42 -4.16
CA THR A 63 -11.67 7.72 -2.73
C THR A 63 -12.52 6.74 -1.93
N PRO A 64 -11.91 5.83 -1.15
CA PRO A 64 -12.66 4.92 -0.29
C PRO A 64 -13.45 5.67 0.77
N ILE A 65 -14.58 5.10 1.21
CA ILE A 65 -15.37 5.64 2.34
C ILE A 65 -14.78 5.27 3.69
N GLY A 66 -13.98 4.20 3.73
CA GLY A 66 -13.31 3.70 4.92
C GLY A 66 -11.97 3.07 4.60
N THR A 67 -11.04 3.16 5.54
CA THR A 67 -9.71 2.55 5.46
C THR A 67 -9.16 2.23 6.86
N ILE A 68 -8.09 1.46 6.89
CA ILE A 68 -7.34 1.19 8.13
C ILE A 68 -6.28 2.27 8.40
N ASN A 69 -5.78 2.29 9.63
CA ASN A 69 -4.58 3.03 9.98
C ASN A 69 -3.36 2.50 9.21
N GLY A 70 -2.44 3.40 8.88
CA GLY A 70 -1.10 3.00 8.47
C GLY A 70 -0.37 2.25 9.59
N ARG A 71 0.48 1.31 9.26
CA ARG A 71 1.25 0.54 10.24
C ARG A 71 2.06 1.44 11.17
N GLY A 72 1.88 1.25 12.48
CA GLY A 72 2.53 2.07 13.50
C GLY A 72 2.03 3.52 13.55
N GLN A 73 0.85 3.80 13.02
CA GLN A 73 0.25 5.13 12.94
C GLN A 73 -1.18 5.12 13.51
N ALA A 74 -1.66 6.28 13.92
CA ALA A 74 -3.05 6.48 14.39
C ALA A 74 -3.96 7.08 13.29
N ALA A 75 -3.46 7.16 12.06
CA ALA A 75 -4.11 7.76 10.90
C ALA A 75 -3.76 6.93 9.64
N PRO A 76 -4.36 7.17 8.49
CA PRO A 76 -3.91 6.58 7.22
C PRO A 76 -2.43 6.83 6.96
N PRO A 77 -1.77 6.05 6.06
CA PRO A 77 -0.33 6.17 5.80
C PRO A 77 0.10 7.61 5.53
N ARG A 78 1.10 8.09 6.30
CA ARG A 78 1.57 9.50 6.28
C ARG A 78 2.29 9.91 4.99
N TYR A 79 2.65 8.97 4.12
CA TYR A 79 3.20 9.30 2.80
C TYR A 79 2.12 9.74 1.81
N LEU A 80 0.85 9.44 2.09
CA LEU A 80 -0.27 9.88 1.29
C LEU A 80 -0.60 11.34 1.60
N ASP A 81 -1.09 12.06 0.61
CA ASP A 81 -1.51 13.45 0.81
C ASP A 81 -2.62 13.56 1.86
N SER A 82 -2.36 14.35 2.89
CA SER A 82 -3.24 14.48 4.04
C SER A 82 -4.63 15.04 3.70
N GLN A 83 -4.75 15.87 2.68
CA GLN A 83 -6.04 16.42 2.24
C GLN A 83 -6.85 15.35 1.53
N THR A 84 -6.20 14.51 0.74
CA THR A 84 -6.85 13.40 0.03
C THR A 84 -7.43 12.36 0.99
N VAL A 85 -6.75 12.06 2.09
CA VAL A 85 -7.21 11.05 3.07
C VAL A 85 -8.09 11.62 4.20
N ALA A 86 -8.19 12.94 4.36
CA ALA A 86 -8.87 13.59 5.48
C ALA A 86 -10.37 13.22 5.63
N GLY A 87 -11.03 12.90 4.53
CA GLY A 87 -12.45 12.51 4.50
C GLY A 87 -12.71 11.02 4.65
N ILE A 88 -11.67 10.18 4.69
CA ILE A 88 -11.81 8.73 4.76
C ILE A 88 -11.93 8.30 6.21
N LYS A 89 -12.99 7.54 6.54
CA LYS A 89 -13.20 7.03 7.89
C LYS A 89 -12.17 5.96 8.23
N VAL A 90 -11.45 6.12 9.33
CA VAL A 90 -10.60 5.04 9.85
C VAL A 90 -11.47 3.98 10.51
N VAL A 91 -11.34 2.73 10.07
CA VAL A 91 -12.13 1.58 10.52
C VAL A 91 -11.29 0.58 11.36
N GLY A 92 -10.20 1.03 11.94
CA GLY A 92 -9.32 0.21 12.77
C GLY A 92 -7.92 0.06 12.18
N ASP A 93 -7.23 -1.00 12.55
CA ASP A 93 -5.93 -1.38 12.02
C ASP A 93 -6.00 -2.69 11.19
N ILE A 94 -4.89 -3.06 10.55
CA ILE A 94 -4.83 -4.21 9.63
C ILE A 94 -5.16 -5.54 10.32
N ASP A 95 -4.84 -5.67 11.62
CA ASP A 95 -5.05 -6.92 12.36
C ASP A 95 -6.44 -6.96 13.01
N ASN A 96 -7.03 -5.78 13.29
CA ASN A 96 -8.29 -5.64 14.02
C ASN A 96 -9.18 -4.55 13.40
N PRO A 97 -9.79 -4.77 12.23
CA PRO A 97 -10.78 -3.86 11.68
C PRO A 97 -12.04 -3.84 12.57
N ASN A 98 -12.59 -2.65 12.79
CA ASN A 98 -13.82 -2.47 13.59
C ASN A 98 -15.05 -2.85 12.73
N LEU A 99 -15.59 -4.04 12.96
CA LEU A 99 -16.71 -4.60 12.18
C LEU A 99 -18.00 -3.78 12.33
N GLU A 100 -18.23 -3.16 13.48
CA GLU A 100 -19.41 -2.30 13.70
C GLU A 100 -19.33 -1.05 12.81
N THR A 101 -18.16 -0.39 12.78
CA THR A 101 -17.94 0.75 11.88
C THR A 101 -18.00 0.35 10.42
N LEU A 102 -17.50 -0.85 10.04
CA LEU A 102 -17.64 -1.36 8.68
C LEU A 102 -19.11 -1.51 8.28
N LEU A 103 -19.94 -2.09 9.16
CA LEU A 103 -21.37 -2.27 8.92
C LEU A 103 -22.11 -0.93 8.83
N GLU A 104 -21.81 0.02 9.70
CA GLU A 104 -22.40 1.37 9.68
C GLU A 104 -22.11 2.13 8.39
N LEU A 105 -20.96 1.87 7.77
CA LEU A 105 -20.57 2.50 6.52
C LEU A 105 -21.29 1.91 5.30
N GLU A 106 -22.05 0.81 5.43
CA GLU A 106 -22.82 0.17 4.35
C GLU A 106 -22.01 0.09 3.04
N PRO A 107 -20.83 -0.59 3.03
CA PRO A 107 -20.03 -0.72 1.82
C PRO A 107 -20.71 -1.61 0.77
N ASP A 108 -20.39 -1.40 -0.49
CA ASP A 108 -20.75 -2.29 -1.59
C ASP A 108 -19.57 -3.16 -2.06
N LEU A 109 -18.34 -2.83 -1.60
CA LEU A 109 -17.13 -3.60 -1.87
C LEU A 109 -16.10 -3.40 -0.75
N ILE A 110 -15.48 -4.51 -0.32
CA ILE A 110 -14.34 -4.51 0.60
C ILE A 110 -13.12 -5.07 -0.14
N LEU A 111 -12.00 -4.32 -0.09
CA LEU A 111 -10.70 -4.76 -0.57
C LEU A 111 -9.81 -5.06 0.62
N THR A 112 -9.15 -6.22 0.64
CA THR A 112 -8.33 -6.65 1.78
C THR A 112 -7.12 -7.46 1.34
N GLY A 113 -6.16 -7.60 2.25
CA GLY A 113 -5.10 -8.59 2.15
C GLY A 113 -5.52 -9.99 2.61
N PRO A 114 -4.56 -10.92 2.70
CA PRO A 114 -4.83 -12.25 3.25
C PRO A 114 -5.37 -12.17 4.67
N VAL A 115 -6.53 -12.76 4.89
CA VAL A 115 -7.19 -12.88 6.20
C VAL A 115 -7.52 -14.35 6.47
N LYS A 116 -7.85 -14.68 7.72
CA LYS A 116 -8.30 -16.03 8.08
C LYS A 116 -9.67 -16.32 7.44
N PRO A 117 -9.98 -17.59 7.11
CA PRO A 117 -11.26 -17.95 6.51
C PRO A 117 -12.48 -17.47 7.29
N GLU A 118 -12.41 -17.51 8.63
CA GLU A 118 -13.49 -17.07 9.52
C GLU A 118 -13.69 -15.56 9.42
N GLN A 119 -12.62 -14.79 9.32
CA GLN A 119 -12.67 -13.35 9.15
C GLN A 119 -13.21 -12.98 7.76
N LEU A 120 -12.77 -13.68 6.71
CA LEU A 120 -13.29 -13.48 5.36
C LEU A 120 -14.81 -13.75 5.28
N ALA A 121 -15.28 -14.80 5.97
CA ALA A 121 -16.71 -15.10 6.03
C ALA A 121 -17.51 -13.94 6.66
N ILE A 122 -17.02 -13.38 7.77
CA ILE A 122 -17.66 -12.23 8.44
C ILE A 122 -17.65 -10.98 7.53
N LEU A 123 -16.54 -10.68 6.85
CA LEU A 123 -16.47 -9.56 5.93
C LEU A 123 -17.43 -9.71 4.76
N ASN A 124 -17.60 -10.94 4.23
CA ASN A 124 -18.54 -11.24 3.16
C ASN A 124 -20.03 -11.14 3.58
N GLU A 125 -20.35 -11.21 4.87
CA GLU A 125 -21.70 -10.90 5.38
C GLU A 125 -22.01 -9.40 5.33
N ILE A 126 -20.96 -8.55 5.34
CA ILE A 126 -21.11 -7.09 5.25
C ILE A 126 -21.17 -6.65 3.79
N ALA A 127 -20.20 -7.06 2.97
CA ALA A 127 -20.16 -6.77 1.54
C ALA A 127 -19.25 -7.76 0.80
N PRO A 128 -19.39 -7.91 -0.54
CA PRO A 128 -18.44 -8.66 -1.35
C PRO A 128 -17.00 -8.25 -1.01
N THR A 129 -16.16 -9.22 -0.63
CA THR A 129 -14.80 -8.99 -0.16
C THR A 129 -13.80 -9.65 -1.10
N VAL A 130 -12.84 -8.87 -1.60
CA VAL A 130 -11.80 -9.32 -2.52
C VAL A 130 -10.44 -9.31 -1.82
N ILE A 131 -9.78 -10.46 -1.78
CA ILE A 131 -8.37 -10.52 -1.38
C ILE A 131 -7.52 -10.11 -2.58
N THR A 132 -6.87 -8.95 -2.50
CA THR A 132 -6.20 -8.31 -3.64
C THR A 132 -4.74 -8.71 -3.80
N PHE A 133 -4.08 -9.17 -2.73
CA PHE A 133 -2.68 -9.56 -2.78
C PHE A 133 -2.38 -10.84 -1.98
N ALA A 134 -1.24 -11.45 -2.28
CA ALA A 134 -0.60 -12.47 -1.46
C ALA A 134 0.77 -11.97 -1.02
N TRP A 135 1.24 -12.43 0.15
CA TRP A 135 2.55 -12.03 0.68
C TRP A 135 3.68 -12.38 -0.28
N ALA A 136 4.72 -11.56 -0.32
CA ALA A 136 5.91 -11.75 -1.15
C ALA A 136 5.60 -11.86 -2.67
N LYS A 137 4.50 -11.25 -3.12
CA LYS A 137 4.16 -11.09 -4.53
C LYS A 137 4.32 -9.64 -4.98
N PRO A 138 4.58 -9.40 -6.27
CA PRO A 138 4.74 -8.05 -6.81
C PRO A 138 3.51 -7.17 -6.53
N TRP A 139 3.74 -5.95 -6.07
CA TRP A 139 2.68 -4.98 -5.82
C TRP A 139 1.88 -4.63 -7.10
N GLN A 140 2.51 -4.75 -8.26
CA GLN A 140 1.88 -4.55 -9.56
C GLN A 140 0.71 -5.52 -9.81
N GLU A 141 0.84 -6.77 -9.36
CA GLU A 141 -0.26 -7.74 -9.44
C GLU A 141 -1.43 -7.34 -8.55
N SER A 142 -1.15 -6.81 -7.37
CA SER A 142 -2.19 -6.31 -6.48
C SER A 142 -2.90 -5.09 -7.08
N LEU A 143 -2.14 -4.13 -7.63
CA LEU A 143 -2.74 -2.99 -8.34
C LEU A 143 -3.71 -3.45 -9.44
N GLN A 144 -3.31 -4.45 -10.23
CA GLN A 144 -4.18 -4.99 -11.30
C GLN A 144 -5.46 -5.61 -10.74
N ARG A 145 -5.38 -6.37 -9.63
CA ARG A 145 -6.57 -6.98 -8.99
C ARG A 145 -7.48 -5.92 -8.37
N THR A 146 -6.89 -4.96 -7.63
CA THR A 146 -7.63 -3.81 -7.08
C THR A 146 -8.33 -3.05 -8.20
N ALA A 147 -7.63 -2.75 -9.28
CA ALA A 147 -8.21 -2.07 -10.45
C ALA A 147 -9.30 -2.91 -11.14
N ASN A 148 -9.09 -4.22 -11.25
CA ASN A 148 -10.13 -5.11 -11.75
C ASN A 148 -11.34 -5.07 -10.81
N ALA A 149 -11.18 -5.17 -9.49
CA ALA A 149 -12.29 -5.06 -8.55
C ALA A 149 -13.05 -3.72 -8.67
N LEU A 150 -12.35 -2.64 -8.93
CA LEU A 150 -12.89 -1.28 -9.09
C LEU A 150 -13.36 -0.96 -10.52
N ASN A 151 -13.26 -1.91 -11.47
CA ASN A 151 -13.53 -1.69 -12.91
C ASN A 151 -12.66 -0.57 -13.52
N GLN A 152 -11.38 -0.49 -13.13
CA GLN A 152 -10.40 0.54 -13.52
C GLN A 152 -9.15 -0.07 -14.20
N SER A 153 -9.25 -1.22 -14.85
CA SER A 153 -8.09 -1.95 -15.42
C SER A 153 -7.28 -1.10 -16.40
N ALA A 154 -7.93 -0.33 -17.27
CA ALA A 154 -7.22 0.55 -18.20
C ALA A 154 -6.43 1.68 -17.49
N ALA A 155 -6.96 2.21 -16.39
CA ALA A 155 -6.25 3.19 -15.56
C ALA A 155 -5.01 2.57 -14.89
N ALA A 156 -5.11 1.32 -14.42
CA ALA A 156 -3.97 0.61 -13.84
C ALA A 156 -2.86 0.36 -14.87
N GLU A 157 -3.19 -0.02 -16.10
CA GLU A 157 -2.21 -0.16 -17.19
C GLU A 157 -1.47 1.15 -17.46
N ALA A 158 -2.19 2.28 -17.50
CA ALA A 158 -1.60 3.60 -17.66
C ALA A 158 -0.71 4.00 -16.47
N LEU A 159 -1.11 3.65 -15.23
CA LEU A 159 -0.29 3.86 -14.03
C LEU A 159 1.00 3.05 -14.08
N LEU A 160 0.93 1.77 -14.44
CA LEU A 160 2.11 0.90 -14.57
C LEU A 160 3.05 1.39 -15.68
N ALA A 161 2.53 1.83 -16.82
CA ALA A 161 3.35 2.41 -17.88
C ALA A 161 4.10 3.66 -17.40
N ARG A 162 3.45 4.55 -16.65
CA ARG A 162 4.08 5.75 -16.05
C ARG A 162 5.14 5.37 -15.01
N TYR A 163 4.83 4.41 -14.15
CA TYR A 163 5.80 3.91 -13.17
C TYR A 163 7.05 3.34 -13.87
N ASN A 164 6.86 2.47 -14.86
CA ASN A 164 7.97 1.85 -15.60
C ASN A 164 8.85 2.89 -16.31
N ALA A 165 8.24 3.90 -16.94
CA ALA A 165 8.97 5.01 -17.54
C ALA A 165 9.78 5.78 -16.48
N ARG A 166 9.17 6.07 -15.32
CA ARG A 166 9.83 6.78 -14.22
C ARG A 166 10.99 5.97 -13.61
N ALA A 167 10.82 4.65 -13.47
CA ALA A 167 11.88 3.75 -13.00
C ALA A 167 13.04 3.69 -14.00
N ALA A 168 12.75 3.63 -15.30
CA ALA A 168 13.77 3.68 -16.34
C ALA A 168 14.56 5.00 -16.33
N GLU A 169 13.89 6.15 -16.21
CA GLU A 169 14.55 7.45 -16.05
C GLU A 169 15.43 7.51 -14.79
N ALA A 170 14.96 6.96 -13.68
CA ALA A 170 15.76 6.90 -12.45
C ALA A 170 16.99 6.00 -12.63
N ARG A 171 16.83 4.85 -13.26
CA ARG A 171 17.94 3.94 -13.59
C ARG A 171 19.02 4.64 -14.42
N ASP A 172 18.63 5.43 -15.41
CA ASP A 172 19.58 6.19 -16.24
C ASP A 172 20.31 7.28 -15.41
N ARG A 173 19.58 7.98 -14.54
CA ARG A 173 20.19 8.98 -13.64
C ARG A 173 21.12 8.36 -12.62
N LEU A 174 20.82 7.17 -12.13
CA LEU A 174 21.60 6.42 -11.14
C LEU A 174 22.65 5.50 -11.79
N LYS A 175 23.02 5.74 -13.05
CA LYS A 175 23.94 4.87 -13.80
C LYS A 175 25.30 4.67 -13.11
N ALA A 176 25.78 5.65 -12.36
CA ALA A 176 27.04 5.56 -11.60
C ALA A 176 26.96 4.57 -10.43
N HIS A 177 25.75 4.29 -9.93
CA HIS A 177 25.47 3.40 -8.79
C HIS A 177 24.97 2.01 -9.21
N GLN A 178 24.94 1.71 -10.50
CA GLN A 178 24.46 0.41 -10.99
C GLN A 178 25.29 -0.73 -10.41
N GLY A 179 24.60 -1.75 -9.83
CA GLY A 179 25.24 -2.88 -9.20
C GLY A 179 25.65 -2.69 -7.74
N GLU A 180 25.54 -1.49 -7.19
CA GLU A 180 25.73 -1.28 -5.74
C GLU A 180 24.61 -1.96 -4.95
N THR A 181 24.97 -2.48 -3.79
CA THR A 181 24.04 -3.15 -2.88
C THR A 181 23.36 -2.15 -1.96
N PHE A 182 22.07 -2.35 -1.73
CA PHE A 182 21.21 -1.49 -0.94
C PHE A 182 20.48 -2.29 0.13
N SER A 183 20.76 -2.07 1.41
CA SER A 183 20.10 -2.71 2.53
C SER A 183 18.96 -1.85 3.07
N ILE A 184 17.78 -2.42 3.21
CA ILE A 184 16.61 -1.78 3.79
C ILE A 184 16.36 -2.39 5.15
N VAL A 185 16.31 -1.58 6.19
CA VAL A 185 16.18 -2.03 7.59
C VAL A 185 14.99 -1.36 8.26
N ARG A 186 14.13 -2.19 8.84
CA ARG A 186 13.13 -1.75 9.80
C ARG A 186 13.66 -1.95 11.20
N TRP A 187 13.73 -0.88 11.97
CA TRP A 187 14.06 -0.98 13.38
C TRP A 187 12.79 -1.21 14.20
N ASN A 188 12.82 -2.25 15.03
CA ASN A 188 11.74 -2.63 15.94
C ASN A 188 12.22 -2.51 17.38
N PRO A 189 11.32 -2.51 18.38
CA PRO A 189 11.74 -2.49 19.80
C PRO A 189 12.70 -3.63 20.19
N LYS A 190 12.55 -4.80 19.54
CA LYS A 190 13.35 -5.99 19.79
C LYS A 190 14.62 -6.10 18.92
N GLY A 191 14.92 -5.09 18.11
CA GLY A 191 16.06 -5.05 17.21
C GLY A 191 15.66 -4.90 15.73
N PRO A 192 16.65 -4.74 14.84
CA PRO A 192 16.43 -4.52 13.43
C PRO A 192 16.04 -5.81 12.69
N SER A 193 15.26 -5.63 11.63
CA SER A 193 14.99 -6.64 10.61
C SER A 193 15.35 -6.06 9.25
N TYR A 194 16.10 -6.79 8.42
CA TYR A 194 16.28 -6.37 7.03
C TYR A 194 15.16 -6.90 6.15
N MET A 195 14.87 -6.16 5.09
CA MET A 195 13.88 -6.56 4.10
C MET A 195 14.52 -7.53 3.10
N PHE A 196 13.81 -8.60 2.71
CA PHE A 196 14.20 -9.49 1.62
C PHE A 196 13.83 -8.91 0.24
N LYS A 197 14.30 -9.56 -0.84
CA LYS A 197 14.08 -9.12 -2.22
C LYS A 197 12.61 -8.98 -2.62
N ASP A 198 11.73 -9.79 -2.03
CA ASP A 198 10.29 -9.82 -2.34
C ASP A 198 9.49 -8.81 -1.48
N ALA A 199 10.17 -7.97 -0.67
CA ALA A 199 9.52 -6.84 -0.01
C ALA A 199 9.24 -5.71 -0.99
N PHE A 200 8.21 -4.92 -0.74
CA PHE A 200 7.74 -3.85 -1.60
C PHE A 200 8.87 -2.92 -2.10
N ALA A 201 9.55 -2.21 -1.19
CA ALA A 201 10.60 -1.26 -1.61
C ALA A 201 11.82 -1.97 -2.22
N SER A 202 12.06 -3.25 -1.90
CA SER A 202 13.14 -4.04 -2.54
C SER A 202 12.89 -4.25 -4.03
N SER A 203 11.63 -4.42 -4.45
CA SER A 203 11.29 -4.52 -5.86
C SER A 203 11.55 -3.19 -6.58
N VAL A 204 11.23 -2.06 -5.96
CA VAL A 204 11.50 -0.72 -6.51
C VAL A 204 13.01 -0.48 -6.67
N ILE A 205 13.83 -0.90 -5.68
CA ILE A 205 15.30 -0.84 -5.77
C ILE A 205 15.80 -1.62 -6.98
N ALA A 206 15.29 -2.83 -7.22
CA ALA A 206 15.65 -3.63 -8.38
C ALA A 206 15.24 -2.95 -9.69
N ASP A 207 14.07 -2.31 -9.74
CA ASP A 207 13.56 -1.60 -10.91
C ASP A 207 14.45 -0.40 -11.32
N VAL A 208 15.12 0.24 -10.35
CA VAL A 208 16.09 1.32 -10.63
C VAL A 208 17.54 0.83 -10.79
N GLY A 209 17.77 -0.50 -10.81
CA GLY A 209 19.05 -1.13 -11.13
C GLY A 209 20.03 -1.29 -9.97
N LEU A 210 19.58 -1.09 -8.74
CA LEU A 210 20.35 -1.37 -7.53
C LEU A 210 20.12 -2.81 -7.08
N LEU A 211 21.03 -3.36 -6.27
CA LEU A 211 20.98 -4.75 -5.84
C LEU A 211 20.65 -4.86 -4.34
N ARG A 212 20.21 -6.05 -3.93
CA ARG A 212 20.14 -6.43 -2.52
C ARG A 212 21.39 -7.22 -2.15
N PRO A 213 21.94 -7.12 -0.92
CA PRO A 213 22.99 -8.04 -0.45
C PRO A 213 22.59 -9.50 -0.66
N SER A 214 23.55 -10.37 -0.98
CA SER A 214 23.27 -11.77 -1.35
C SER A 214 22.45 -12.52 -0.30
N TYR A 215 22.74 -12.30 0.98
CA TYR A 215 22.02 -12.91 2.11
C TYR A 215 20.65 -12.27 2.42
N GLN A 216 20.24 -11.24 1.68
CA GLN A 216 18.90 -10.62 1.74
C GLN A 216 18.05 -10.98 0.52
N GLN A 217 18.43 -12.00 -0.24
CA GLN A 217 17.77 -12.42 -1.48
C GLN A 217 16.88 -13.66 -1.34
N ASP A 218 16.64 -14.15 -0.12
CA ASP A 218 15.78 -15.32 0.10
C ASP A 218 14.35 -15.03 -0.41
N PRO A 219 13.78 -15.94 -1.21
CA PRO A 219 12.45 -15.76 -1.79
C PRO A 219 11.34 -16.14 -0.81
N GLY A 220 10.14 -15.62 -1.05
CA GLY A 220 8.93 -16.02 -0.34
C GLY A 220 8.73 -15.35 1.02
N HIS A 221 9.67 -14.49 1.44
CA HIS A 221 9.60 -13.71 2.68
C HIS A 221 9.75 -12.23 2.40
N THR A 222 9.16 -11.39 3.26
CA THR A 222 9.29 -9.92 3.12
C THR A 222 10.37 -9.35 4.03
N HIS A 223 10.65 -9.95 5.18
CA HIS A 223 11.69 -9.49 6.11
C HIS A 223 12.24 -10.62 6.97
N SER A 224 13.46 -10.41 7.51
CA SER A 224 14.08 -11.33 8.47
C SER A 224 13.39 -11.28 9.83
N MET A 225 13.70 -12.25 10.67
CA MET A 225 13.49 -12.12 12.12
C MET A 225 14.29 -10.92 12.66
N ALA A 226 13.88 -10.39 13.81
CA ALA A 226 14.66 -9.36 14.50
C ALA A 226 16.05 -9.88 14.85
N LEU A 227 17.09 -9.11 14.50
CA LEU A 227 18.47 -9.43 14.78
C LEU A 227 18.88 -8.93 16.15
N SER A 228 19.84 -9.60 16.77
CA SER A 228 20.54 -9.08 17.93
C SER A 228 21.54 -7.98 17.51
N LEU A 229 21.94 -7.12 18.46
CA LEU A 229 22.97 -6.12 18.21
C LEU A 229 24.35 -6.69 17.84
N GLU A 230 24.60 -7.95 18.15
CA GLU A 230 25.83 -8.68 17.77
C GLU A 230 25.81 -9.08 16.29
N SER A 231 24.64 -9.09 15.64
CA SER A 231 24.47 -9.51 14.25
C SER A 231 24.26 -8.33 13.30
N LEU A 232 24.57 -7.09 13.71
CA LEU A 232 24.37 -5.89 12.90
C LEU A 232 25.14 -5.90 11.58
N GLN A 233 26.24 -6.66 11.46
CA GLN A 233 26.95 -6.84 10.20
C GLN A 233 26.08 -7.42 9.08
N LEU A 234 24.98 -8.11 9.43
CA LEU A 234 23.99 -8.58 8.44
C LEU A 234 23.12 -7.47 7.86
N LEU A 235 23.25 -6.24 8.35
CA LEU A 235 22.60 -5.07 7.78
C LEU A 235 23.48 -4.35 6.76
N ASP A 236 24.79 -4.63 6.73
CA ASP A 236 25.75 -3.85 5.98
C ASP A 236 25.63 -4.07 4.47
N ALA A 237 25.85 -3.02 3.71
CA ALA A 237 25.78 -2.99 2.26
C ALA A 237 26.55 -1.75 1.75
N ASP A 238 26.61 -1.52 0.44
CA ASP A 238 27.15 -0.27 -0.08
C ASP A 238 26.29 0.92 0.38
N TRP A 239 24.98 0.74 0.45
CA TRP A 239 24.01 1.71 0.97
C TRP A 239 23.12 1.08 2.04
N LEU A 240 22.79 1.86 3.07
CA LEU A 240 21.93 1.43 4.16
C LEU A 240 20.84 2.47 4.41
N VAL A 241 19.57 2.05 4.36
CA VAL A 241 18.46 2.86 4.84
C VAL A 241 17.80 2.22 6.04
N ILE A 242 17.47 3.03 7.02
CA ILE A 242 16.88 2.59 8.29
C ILE A 242 15.62 3.42 8.55
N GLY A 243 14.54 2.74 8.90
CA GLY A 243 13.30 3.38 9.30
C GLY A 243 12.59 2.63 10.40
N THR A 244 11.68 3.32 11.09
CA THR A 244 10.75 2.79 12.08
C THR A 244 9.32 2.95 11.58
N LEU A 245 8.41 2.06 11.98
CA LEU A 245 6.99 2.20 11.59
C LEU A 245 6.36 3.44 12.23
N SER A 246 6.67 3.69 13.50
CA SER A 246 6.25 4.90 14.22
C SER A 246 7.36 5.96 14.20
N THR A 247 7.00 7.22 14.39
CA THR A 247 7.95 8.35 14.46
C THR A 247 8.45 8.61 15.90
N SER A 248 7.95 7.87 16.88
CA SER A 248 8.30 7.98 18.31
C SER A 248 8.13 6.64 19.01
N GLY A 249 8.56 6.53 20.27
CA GLY A 249 8.40 5.36 21.13
C GLY A 249 9.54 4.37 21.05
N GLU A 250 9.32 3.17 21.59
CA GLU A 250 10.36 2.17 21.88
C GLU A 250 11.26 1.81 20.69
N ALA A 251 10.73 1.72 19.47
CA ALA A 251 11.54 1.40 18.29
C ALA A 251 12.52 2.52 17.93
N VAL A 252 12.09 3.78 18.07
CA VAL A 252 12.93 4.94 17.82
C VAL A 252 14.01 5.06 18.91
N GLU A 253 13.64 4.88 20.17
CA GLU A 253 14.58 4.88 21.30
C GLU A 253 15.62 3.77 21.18
N ALA A 254 15.19 2.55 20.80
CA ALA A 254 16.11 1.42 20.57
C ALA A 254 17.09 1.69 19.42
N LEU A 255 16.63 2.31 18.32
CA LEU A 255 17.52 2.74 17.23
C LEU A 255 18.54 3.77 17.72
N GLN A 256 18.09 4.81 18.42
CA GLN A 256 18.98 5.86 18.96
C GLN A 256 20.05 5.31 19.91
N GLN A 257 19.69 4.31 20.73
CA GLN A 257 20.65 3.62 21.59
C GLN A 257 21.65 2.79 20.76
N ALA A 258 21.18 2.06 19.75
CA ALA A 258 22.02 1.25 18.88
C ALA A 258 23.02 2.09 18.08
N GLU A 259 22.66 3.27 17.63
CA GLU A 259 23.53 4.21 16.91
C GLU A 259 24.76 4.65 17.73
N GLN A 260 24.69 4.56 19.07
CA GLN A 260 25.80 4.87 19.94
C GLN A 260 26.79 3.71 20.10
N THR A 261 26.39 2.48 19.72
CA THR A 261 27.22 1.29 19.90
C THR A 261 28.38 1.22 18.92
N PRO A 262 29.53 0.62 19.31
CA PRO A 262 30.62 0.36 18.38
C PRO A 262 30.21 -0.51 17.19
N ALA A 263 29.33 -1.52 17.41
CA ALA A 263 28.86 -2.41 16.36
C ALA A 263 28.13 -1.66 15.24
N PHE A 264 27.27 -0.68 15.57
CA PHE A 264 26.60 0.16 14.58
C PHE A 264 27.57 1.08 13.84
N LYS A 265 28.49 1.71 14.58
CA LYS A 265 29.50 2.64 14.04
C LYS A 265 30.54 1.96 13.13
N GLN A 266 30.67 0.64 13.21
CA GLN A 266 31.60 -0.15 12.39
C GLN A 266 31.00 -0.60 11.05
N LEU A 267 29.69 -0.43 10.83
CA LEU A 267 29.08 -0.73 9.54
C LEU A 267 29.73 0.12 8.43
N SER A 268 30.11 -0.52 7.32
CA SER A 268 30.83 0.16 6.23
C SER A 268 29.99 1.28 5.60
N ALA A 269 28.67 1.08 5.48
CA ALA A 269 27.76 2.13 5.01
C ALA A 269 27.76 3.35 5.96
N ILE A 270 27.83 3.15 7.27
CA ILE A 270 27.89 4.24 8.27
C ILE A 270 29.22 4.98 8.18
N GLN A 271 30.34 4.25 8.14
CA GLN A 271 31.68 4.84 8.00
C GLN A 271 31.84 5.62 6.69
N GLY A 272 31.31 5.07 5.60
CA GLY A 272 31.31 5.67 4.28
C GLY A 272 30.31 6.80 4.08
N ARG A 273 29.47 7.13 5.10
CA ARG A 273 28.38 8.11 5.01
C ARG A 273 27.36 7.78 3.90
N ARG A 274 27.19 6.50 3.60
CA ARG A 274 26.26 5.97 2.62
C ARG A 274 25.01 5.40 3.29
N PHE A 275 24.41 6.17 4.18
CA PHE A 275 23.20 5.80 4.88
C PHE A 275 22.19 6.93 4.95
N GLY A 276 20.92 6.58 5.14
CA GLY A 276 19.84 7.54 5.32
C GLY A 276 18.75 7.02 6.25
N ALA A 277 18.16 7.94 7.01
CA ALA A 277 16.90 7.70 7.69
C ALA A 277 15.77 7.83 6.67
N VAL A 278 14.86 6.85 6.67
CA VAL A 278 13.69 6.82 5.79
C VAL A 278 12.42 6.65 6.61
N ASP A 279 11.28 6.97 6.01
CA ASP A 279 9.99 6.59 6.58
C ASP A 279 9.82 5.07 6.53
N GLY A 280 9.95 4.40 7.67
CA GLY A 280 9.84 2.95 7.74
C GLY A 280 8.44 2.44 7.39
N SER A 281 7.38 3.23 7.54
CA SER A 281 6.04 2.84 7.11
C SER A 281 5.91 2.82 5.59
N LEU A 282 6.61 3.68 4.88
CA LEU A 282 6.69 3.68 3.42
C LEU A 282 7.61 2.57 2.90
N TRP A 283 8.82 2.46 3.48
CA TRP A 283 9.88 1.62 2.94
C TRP A 283 9.81 0.16 3.38
N THR A 284 9.15 -0.13 4.49
CA THR A 284 9.18 -1.46 5.12
C THR A 284 7.82 -2.06 5.39
N SER A 285 6.75 -1.42 4.91
CA SER A 285 5.39 -1.92 4.96
C SER A 285 4.90 -2.31 3.55
N LEU A 286 3.62 -2.23 3.31
CA LEU A 286 2.97 -2.47 2.03
C LEU A 286 2.78 -1.14 1.31
N GLY A 287 3.06 -1.10 0.03
CA GLY A 287 2.89 0.10 -0.76
C GLY A 287 2.33 -0.18 -2.16
N GLY A 288 1.67 0.81 -2.72
CA GLY A 288 1.14 0.81 -4.07
C GLY A 288 1.92 1.76 -5.00
N PRO A 289 1.30 2.20 -6.10
CA PRO A 289 1.98 3.01 -7.11
C PRO A 289 2.48 4.37 -6.61
N GLN A 290 1.77 5.03 -5.67
CA GLN A 290 2.23 6.31 -5.10
C GLN A 290 3.44 6.10 -4.21
N ALA A 291 3.39 5.08 -3.34
CA ALA A 291 4.53 4.69 -2.52
C ALA A 291 5.76 4.33 -3.37
N ALA A 292 5.59 3.59 -4.47
CA ALA A 292 6.68 3.21 -5.35
C ALA A 292 7.37 4.42 -5.99
N LEU A 293 6.60 5.41 -6.43
CA LEU A 293 7.14 6.67 -6.97
C LEU A 293 7.88 7.48 -5.91
N GLN A 294 7.38 7.49 -4.66
CA GLN A 294 8.06 8.17 -3.56
C GLN A 294 9.38 7.48 -3.19
N VAL A 295 9.42 6.13 -3.15
CA VAL A 295 10.67 5.38 -2.93
C VAL A 295 11.71 5.71 -4.00
N ILE A 296 11.32 5.80 -5.29
CA ILE A 296 12.25 6.24 -6.36
C ILE A 296 12.80 7.64 -6.07
N ALA A 297 11.95 8.59 -5.68
CA ALA A 297 12.38 9.94 -5.37
C ALA A 297 13.34 10.00 -4.17
N ASP A 298 13.06 9.21 -3.14
CA ASP A 298 13.92 9.11 -1.95
C ASP A 298 15.30 8.52 -2.31
N ILE A 299 15.37 7.49 -3.17
CA ILE A 299 16.62 6.90 -3.66
C ILE A 299 17.45 7.96 -4.40
N GLU A 300 16.85 8.67 -5.35
CA GLU A 300 17.55 9.72 -6.09
C GLU A 300 18.05 10.83 -5.18
N GLN A 301 17.27 11.24 -4.19
CA GLN A 301 17.69 12.24 -3.22
C GLN A 301 18.84 11.75 -2.34
N LEU A 302 18.82 10.48 -1.93
CA LEU A 302 19.86 9.89 -1.10
C LEU A 302 21.19 9.80 -1.86
N LEU A 303 21.15 9.23 -3.07
CA LEU A 303 22.34 9.02 -3.90
C LEU A 303 22.87 10.33 -4.46
N GLY A 304 22.02 11.26 -4.89
CA GLY A 304 22.43 12.57 -5.39
C GLY A 304 23.08 13.47 -4.33
N LYS A 305 22.77 13.30 -3.04
CA LYS A 305 23.47 13.99 -1.95
C LYS A 305 24.91 13.48 -1.77
N ALA A 306 25.15 12.21 -2.01
CA ALA A 306 26.49 11.61 -1.93
C ALA A 306 27.41 12.12 -3.06
N ASP A 307 26.87 12.26 -4.27
CA ASP A 307 27.60 12.76 -5.43
C ASP A 307 28.07 14.23 -5.27
N THR A 308 27.36 15.00 -4.43
CA THR A 308 27.68 16.41 -4.18
C THR A 308 28.67 16.64 -3.03
N GLN A 309 28.98 15.61 -2.23
CA GLN A 309 29.99 15.68 -1.18
C GLN A 309 31.29 15.06 -1.69
N PRO A 310 32.42 15.83 -1.80
CA PRO A 310 33.70 15.26 -2.16
C PRO A 310 34.09 14.21 -1.12
N ILE A 311 34.48 13.01 -1.60
CA ILE A 311 35.14 12.00 -0.79
C ILE A 311 36.36 12.67 -0.18
N ARG A 312 36.27 13.10 1.06
CA ARG A 312 37.45 13.58 1.81
C ARG A 312 38.16 12.31 2.29
N ASN A 313 39.29 12.01 1.60
CA ASN A 313 40.29 11.06 2.03
C ASN A 313 40.83 11.43 3.43
#